data_0270bfa6eaa0abe52449eab7d4055c5d
#
_entry.id   0270bfa6eaa0abe52449eab7d4055c5d
#
_cell.length_a   1.000
_cell.length_b   1.000
_cell.length_c   1.000
_cell.angle_alpha   90.00
_cell.angle_beta   90.00
_cell.angle_gamma   90.00
#
_symmetry.space_group_name_H-M   'P 1'
#
loop_
_entity.id
_entity.type
_entity.pdbx_description
1 polymer ?
#
loop_
_entity_poly.entity_id
_entity_poly.type
_entity_poly.pdbx_seq_one_letter_code
_entity_poly.pdbx_strand_id
1 'polypeptide(L)'
;MNDQEIIDLYWTREESAITATAEKYGSYCHAIAYRILYNNQDAEECTNDTYLGAWNSMPPRRPNRLSTYLGKITRNLALNRYKRYTAEKRGGGQVESVLSELEDCIPAAGSVEQAAEDEVLVSVINRFLQTQPREKRNIFIRRYWHLWPVRNIADAYGMSESKVTSMLFRMRGELRRCLEQEDIVL
;
A
#
# COMPACT_ATOMS: atom_id res chain seq x y z
N MET A 1 4.20 -16.41 -17.72
CA MET A 1 2.94 -15.74 -18.14
C MET A 1 3.08 -14.24 -17.90
N ASN A 2 2.65 -13.37 -18.83
CA ASN A 2 2.65 -11.92 -18.64
C ASN A 2 1.41 -11.46 -17.87
N ASP A 3 1.37 -10.18 -17.42
CA ASP A 3 0.27 -9.67 -16.59
C ASP A 3 -1.07 -9.66 -17.34
N GLN A 4 -1.04 -9.34 -18.63
CA GLN A 4 -2.24 -9.27 -19.46
C GLN A 4 -2.88 -10.64 -19.63
N GLU A 5 -2.08 -11.67 -19.86
CA GLU A 5 -2.56 -13.06 -19.95
C GLU A 5 -3.22 -13.50 -18.66
N ILE A 6 -2.63 -13.17 -17.49
CA ILE A 6 -3.23 -13.48 -16.18
C ILE A 6 -4.57 -12.73 -15.99
N ILE A 7 -4.62 -11.45 -16.36
CA ILE A 7 -5.85 -10.66 -16.28
C ILE A 7 -6.94 -11.25 -17.18
N ASP A 8 -6.58 -11.72 -18.37
CA ASP A 8 -7.51 -12.33 -19.31
C ASP A 8 -8.11 -13.64 -18.73
N LEU A 9 -7.31 -14.47 -18.06
CA LEU A 9 -7.79 -15.66 -17.35
C LEU A 9 -8.80 -15.30 -16.24
N TYR A 10 -8.59 -14.22 -15.49
CA TYR A 10 -9.60 -13.75 -14.52
C TYR A 10 -10.91 -13.32 -15.21
N TRP A 11 -10.80 -12.69 -16.38
CA TRP A 11 -11.97 -12.23 -17.13
C TRP A 11 -12.77 -13.37 -17.74
N THR A 12 -12.10 -14.43 -18.19
CA THR A 12 -12.72 -15.65 -18.69
C THR A 12 -13.16 -16.61 -17.57
N ARG A 13 -12.91 -16.24 -16.32
CA ARG A 13 -13.23 -17.07 -15.14
C ARG A 13 -12.53 -18.43 -15.14
N GLU A 14 -11.29 -18.47 -15.61
CA GLU A 14 -10.46 -19.66 -15.56
C GLU A 14 -9.70 -19.76 -14.23
N GLU A 15 -9.85 -20.86 -13.52
CA GLU A 15 -9.21 -21.10 -12.20
C GLU A 15 -7.67 -21.03 -12.27
N SER A 16 -7.10 -21.33 -13.44
CA SER A 16 -5.66 -21.18 -13.72
C SER A 16 -5.13 -19.77 -13.46
N ALA A 17 -5.99 -18.74 -13.47
CA ALA A 17 -5.63 -17.38 -13.08
C ALA A 17 -5.06 -17.31 -11.67
N ILE A 18 -5.64 -18.07 -10.73
CA ILE A 18 -5.21 -18.09 -9.31
C ILE A 18 -3.81 -18.70 -9.22
N THR A 19 -3.59 -19.84 -9.87
CA THR A 19 -2.29 -20.53 -9.87
C THR A 19 -1.22 -19.64 -10.50
N ALA A 20 -1.48 -19.05 -11.67
CA ALA A 20 -0.54 -18.15 -12.35
C ALA A 20 -0.22 -16.90 -11.52
N THR A 21 -1.21 -16.37 -10.78
CA THR A 21 -1.00 -15.25 -9.85
C THR A 21 -0.14 -15.67 -8.67
N ALA A 22 -0.39 -16.84 -8.09
CA ALA A 22 0.37 -17.36 -6.94
C ALA A 22 1.85 -17.58 -7.32
N GLU A 23 2.11 -18.20 -8.47
CA GLU A 23 3.47 -18.41 -8.98
C GLU A 23 4.23 -17.10 -9.20
N LYS A 24 3.58 -16.11 -9.80
CA LYS A 24 4.24 -14.85 -10.17
C LYS A 24 4.32 -13.83 -9.03
N TYR A 25 3.29 -13.73 -8.22
CA TYR A 25 3.11 -12.66 -7.23
C TYR A 25 2.99 -13.14 -5.78
N GLY A 26 3.03 -14.45 -5.52
CA GLY A 26 2.88 -15.00 -4.18
C GLY A 26 3.88 -14.42 -3.18
N SER A 27 5.17 -14.45 -3.51
CA SER A 27 6.23 -13.89 -2.65
C SER A 27 6.09 -12.38 -2.46
N TYR A 28 5.61 -11.65 -3.46
CA TYR A 28 5.38 -10.21 -3.38
C TYR A 28 4.22 -9.89 -2.42
N CYS A 29 3.08 -10.56 -2.56
CA CYS A 29 1.93 -10.39 -1.68
C CYS A 29 2.27 -10.80 -0.25
N HIS A 30 2.91 -11.96 -0.07
CA HIS A 30 3.35 -12.43 1.23
C HIS A 30 4.29 -11.42 1.92
N ALA A 31 5.25 -10.86 1.21
CA ALA A 31 6.15 -9.86 1.75
C ALA A 31 5.44 -8.59 2.22
N ILE A 32 4.39 -8.14 1.51
CA ILE A 32 3.54 -7.02 1.94
C ILE A 32 2.79 -7.38 3.23
N ALA A 33 2.09 -8.53 3.23
CA ALA A 33 1.31 -8.98 4.37
C ALA A 33 2.18 -9.20 5.61
N TYR A 34 3.33 -9.87 5.47
CA TYR A 34 4.25 -10.14 6.56
C TYR A 34 4.80 -8.86 7.21
N ARG A 35 5.11 -7.83 6.44
CA ARG A 35 5.59 -6.54 6.98
C ARG A 35 4.56 -5.80 7.82
N ILE A 36 3.28 -6.09 7.61
CA ILE A 36 2.18 -5.49 8.37
C ILE A 36 1.84 -6.35 9.58
N LEU A 37 1.76 -7.67 9.40
CA LEU A 37 1.22 -8.60 10.40
C LEU A 37 2.29 -9.18 11.32
N TYR A 38 3.57 -9.22 10.88
CA TYR A 38 4.70 -9.84 11.60
C TYR A 38 4.45 -11.29 12.03
N ASN A 39 3.56 -11.99 11.33
CA ASN A 39 3.19 -13.38 11.54
C ASN A 39 3.14 -14.10 10.19
N ASN A 40 3.86 -15.22 10.05
CA ASN A 40 3.98 -15.93 8.79
C ASN A 40 2.65 -16.58 8.38
N GLN A 41 1.94 -17.20 9.32
CA GLN A 41 0.67 -17.86 9.07
C GLN A 41 -0.41 -16.86 8.64
N ASP A 42 -0.51 -15.73 9.34
CA ASP A 42 -1.43 -14.66 8.96
C ASP A 42 -1.08 -14.04 7.61
N ALA A 43 0.22 -13.95 7.28
CA ALA A 43 0.67 -13.45 5.99
C ALA A 43 0.32 -14.41 4.83
N GLU A 44 0.45 -15.72 5.04
CA GLU A 44 0.03 -16.75 4.08
C GLU A 44 -1.48 -16.69 3.84
N GLU A 45 -2.27 -16.63 4.91
CA GLU A 45 -3.72 -16.53 4.82
C GLU A 45 -4.14 -15.24 4.09
N CYS A 46 -3.55 -14.10 4.44
CA CYS A 46 -3.79 -12.83 3.77
C CYS A 46 -3.41 -12.87 2.28
N THR A 47 -2.38 -13.62 1.93
CA THR A 47 -1.96 -13.83 0.53
C THR A 47 -3.00 -14.63 -0.24
N ASN A 48 -3.55 -15.70 0.35
CA ASN A 48 -4.62 -16.49 -0.24
C ASN A 48 -5.92 -15.67 -0.38
N ASP A 49 -6.26 -14.88 0.65
CA ASP A 49 -7.39 -13.94 0.61
C ASP A 49 -7.22 -12.90 -0.51
N THR A 50 -5.98 -12.52 -0.85
CA THR A 50 -5.69 -11.62 -1.96
C THR A 50 -6.10 -12.22 -3.30
N TYR A 51 -5.84 -13.51 -3.52
CA TYR A 51 -6.24 -14.19 -4.76
C TYR A 51 -7.76 -14.28 -4.87
N LEU A 52 -8.44 -14.57 -3.78
CA LEU A 52 -9.90 -14.57 -3.72
C LEU A 52 -10.46 -13.16 -3.96
N GLY A 53 -9.85 -12.13 -3.37
CA GLY A 53 -10.21 -10.73 -3.61
C GLY A 53 -10.04 -10.31 -5.07
N ALA A 54 -8.96 -10.76 -5.72
CA ALA A 54 -8.74 -10.53 -7.15
C ALA A 54 -9.80 -11.26 -8.00
N TRP A 55 -10.08 -12.52 -7.69
CA TRP A 55 -11.11 -13.33 -8.35
C TRP A 55 -12.49 -12.69 -8.26
N ASN A 56 -12.89 -12.21 -7.09
CA ASN A 56 -14.20 -11.60 -6.88
C ASN A 56 -14.35 -10.21 -7.50
N SER A 57 -13.26 -9.52 -7.77
CA SER A 57 -13.27 -8.16 -8.30
C SER A 57 -12.94 -8.03 -9.79
N MET A 58 -12.46 -9.09 -10.42
CA MET A 58 -12.25 -9.20 -11.86
C MET A 58 -13.13 -10.30 -12.45
N PRO A 59 -14.07 -10.04 -13.38
CA PRO A 59 -14.59 -8.73 -13.78
C PRO A 59 -15.46 -8.08 -12.68
N PRO A 60 -15.84 -6.80 -12.79
CA PRO A 60 -15.69 -5.91 -13.96
C PRO A 60 -14.39 -5.10 -14.01
N ARG A 61 -13.56 -5.14 -12.94
CA ARG A 61 -12.32 -4.37 -12.89
C ARG A 61 -11.25 -5.01 -13.79
N ARG A 62 -10.57 -4.17 -14.60
CA ARG A 62 -9.46 -4.60 -15.46
C ARG A 62 -8.23 -3.72 -15.17
N PRO A 63 -7.34 -4.12 -14.25
CA PRO A 63 -6.21 -3.28 -13.85
C PRO A 63 -5.16 -3.16 -14.97
N ASN A 64 -4.59 -1.96 -15.12
CA ASN A 64 -3.47 -1.74 -16.05
C ASN A 64 -2.15 -2.36 -15.56
N ARG A 65 -2.00 -2.54 -14.25
CA ARG A 65 -0.83 -3.15 -13.60
C ARG A 65 -1.28 -4.12 -12.52
N LEU A 66 -1.11 -5.40 -12.79
CA LEU A 66 -1.56 -6.46 -11.90
C LEU A 66 -0.84 -6.43 -10.55
N SER A 67 0.48 -6.17 -10.54
CA SER A 67 1.25 -6.05 -9.30
C SER A 67 0.71 -4.99 -8.35
N THR A 68 0.41 -3.80 -8.86
CA THR A 68 -0.15 -2.69 -8.06
C THR A 68 -1.54 -3.04 -7.53
N TYR A 69 -2.35 -3.67 -8.36
CA TYR A 69 -3.71 -4.10 -7.99
C TYR A 69 -3.69 -5.12 -6.87
N LEU A 70 -2.90 -6.19 -7.00
CA LEU A 70 -2.74 -7.22 -5.98
C LEU A 70 -2.14 -6.62 -4.70
N GLY A 71 -1.12 -5.78 -4.83
CA GLY A 71 -0.50 -5.12 -3.68
C GLY A 71 -1.48 -4.25 -2.88
N LYS A 72 -2.43 -3.56 -3.56
CA LYS A 72 -3.51 -2.81 -2.90
C LYS A 72 -4.46 -3.74 -2.14
N ILE A 73 -4.89 -4.84 -2.76
CA ILE A 73 -5.78 -5.82 -2.10
C ILE A 73 -5.09 -6.39 -0.87
N THR A 74 -3.86 -6.91 -1.01
CA THR A 74 -3.09 -7.50 0.08
C THR A 74 -2.90 -6.52 1.25
N ARG A 75 -2.50 -5.28 0.93
CA ARG A 75 -2.29 -4.25 1.94
C ARG A 75 -3.57 -3.95 2.72
N ASN A 76 -4.70 -3.78 2.03
CA ASN A 76 -5.98 -3.50 2.67
C ASN A 76 -6.42 -4.65 3.59
N LEU A 77 -6.28 -5.89 3.13
CA LEU A 77 -6.59 -7.08 3.93
C LEU A 77 -5.71 -7.17 5.18
N ALA A 78 -4.40 -6.97 5.00
CA ALA A 78 -3.44 -7.01 6.11
C ALA A 78 -3.69 -5.89 7.13
N LEU A 79 -3.95 -4.66 6.70
CA LEU A 79 -4.27 -3.55 7.60
C LEU A 79 -5.59 -3.76 8.34
N ASN A 80 -6.62 -4.30 7.68
CA ASN A 80 -7.89 -4.63 8.34
C ASN A 80 -7.72 -5.72 9.40
N ARG A 81 -6.88 -6.73 9.12
CA ARG A 81 -6.54 -7.78 10.09
C ARG A 81 -5.73 -7.21 11.25
N TYR A 82 -4.74 -6.38 10.98
CA TYR A 82 -3.95 -5.70 12.00
C TYR A 82 -4.81 -4.83 12.93
N LYS A 83 -5.74 -4.02 12.36
CA LYS A 83 -6.67 -3.21 13.16
C LYS A 83 -7.54 -4.04 14.09
N ARG A 84 -8.00 -5.22 13.66
CA ARG A 84 -8.75 -6.15 14.52
C ARG A 84 -7.90 -6.65 15.69
N TYR A 85 -6.65 -7.07 15.44
CA TYR A 85 -5.76 -7.54 16.49
C TYR A 85 -5.34 -6.46 17.48
N THR A 86 -5.14 -5.22 17.02
CA THR A 86 -4.76 -4.10 17.90
C THR A 86 -5.93 -3.55 18.69
N ALA A 87 -7.14 -3.65 18.18
CA ALA A 87 -8.35 -3.34 18.95
C ALA A 87 -8.51 -4.27 20.17
N GLU A 88 -8.07 -5.52 20.06
CA GLU A 88 -8.09 -6.53 21.13
C GLU A 88 -6.89 -6.39 22.09
N LYS A 89 -5.74 -5.88 21.61
CA LYS A 89 -4.51 -5.70 22.41
C LYS A 89 -4.09 -4.24 22.36
N ARG A 90 -4.37 -3.47 23.39
CA ARG A 90 -3.88 -2.08 23.55
C ARG A 90 -2.36 -2.05 23.58
N GLY A 91 -1.72 -1.72 22.45
CA GLY A 91 -0.27 -1.55 22.35
C GLY A 91 0.12 -1.19 20.92
N GLY A 92 0.45 0.10 20.69
CA GLY A 92 0.85 0.62 19.38
C GLY A 92 2.11 -0.05 18.84
N GLY A 93 2.02 -0.57 17.61
CA GLY A 93 3.11 -1.16 16.87
C GLY A 93 3.66 -0.22 15.80
N GLN A 94 4.68 -0.68 15.05
CA GLN A 94 5.31 0.08 13.98
C GLN A 94 4.34 0.57 12.89
N VAL A 95 3.30 -0.21 12.58
CA VAL A 95 2.27 0.15 11.60
C VAL A 95 1.49 1.38 12.07
N GLU A 96 1.12 1.43 13.36
CA GLU A 96 0.43 2.57 13.96
C GLU A 96 1.29 3.83 13.92
N SER A 97 2.58 3.73 14.20
CA SER A 97 3.54 4.82 14.06
C SER A 97 3.62 5.34 12.62
N VAL A 98 3.63 4.45 11.61
CA VAL A 98 3.67 4.86 10.19
C VAL A 98 2.36 5.52 9.77
N LEU A 99 1.22 4.99 10.22
CA LEU A 99 -0.10 5.56 9.91
C LEU A 99 -0.27 6.91 10.57
N SER A 100 0.12 7.05 11.85
CA SER A 100 0.09 8.32 12.58
C SER A 100 0.93 9.41 11.90
N GLU A 101 2.10 9.07 11.35
CA GLU A 101 2.87 10.03 10.57
C GLU A 101 2.12 10.58 9.35
N LEU A 102 1.22 9.79 8.75
CA LEU A 102 0.41 10.21 7.59
C LEU A 102 -0.87 10.95 7.98
N GLU A 103 -1.46 10.65 9.13
CA GLU A 103 -2.68 11.30 9.61
C GLU A 103 -2.52 12.82 9.71
N ASP A 104 -1.30 13.29 9.98
CA ASP A 104 -0.98 14.73 10.01
C ASP A 104 -1.05 15.42 8.63
N CYS A 105 -1.12 14.65 7.53
CA CYS A 105 -1.02 15.22 6.19
C CYS A 105 -2.00 14.65 5.15
N ILE A 106 -2.81 13.66 5.51
CA ILE A 106 -3.83 13.05 4.62
C ILE A 106 -5.14 12.95 5.38
N PRO A 107 -6.28 13.36 4.80
CA PRO A 107 -7.60 13.24 5.45
C PRO A 107 -7.89 11.81 5.88
N ALA A 108 -8.57 11.67 7.02
CA ALA A 108 -9.03 10.36 7.47
C ALA A 108 -10.05 9.79 6.47
N ALA A 109 -9.85 8.56 6.03
CA ALA A 109 -10.81 7.89 5.14
C ALA A 109 -12.15 7.68 5.87
N GLY A 110 -13.21 8.34 5.43
CA GLY A 110 -14.54 8.25 6.01
C GLY A 110 -15.63 8.23 4.95
N SER A 111 -16.56 7.31 5.07
CA SER A 111 -17.86 7.14 4.39
C SER A 111 -17.93 6.85 2.88
N VAL A 112 -19.06 6.23 2.48
CA VAL A 112 -19.33 5.64 1.16
C VAL A 112 -19.48 6.67 0.02
N GLU A 113 -19.65 7.96 0.32
CA GLU A 113 -19.74 9.05 -0.66
C GLU A 113 -18.39 9.49 -1.24
N GLN A 114 -17.30 8.97 -0.72
CA GLN A 114 -15.91 9.39 -0.90
C GLN A 114 -15.18 8.81 -2.13
N ALA A 115 -15.82 7.98 -2.96
CA ALA A 115 -15.10 7.32 -4.07
C ALA A 115 -14.53 8.31 -5.11
N ALA A 116 -15.21 9.44 -5.36
CA ALA A 116 -14.72 10.48 -6.26
C ALA A 116 -13.62 11.32 -5.62
N GLU A 117 -13.73 11.62 -4.33
CA GLU A 117 -12.71 12.33 -3.55
C GLU A 117 -11.45 11.47 -3.40
N ASP A 118 -11.59 10.15 -3.24
CA ASP A 118 -10.48 9.20 -3.21
C ASP A 118 -9.68 9.19 -4.53
N GLU A 119 -10.34 9.31 -5.68
CA GLU A 119 -9.67 9.40 -6.99
C GLU A 119 -8.86 10.70 -7.12
N VAL A 120 -9.40 11.81 -6.68
CA VAL A 120 -8.69 13.11 -6.66
C VAL A 120 -7.50 13.04 -5.72
N LEU A 121 -7.68 12.55 -4.50
CA LEU A 121 -6.61 12.35 -3.51
C LEU A 121 -5.47 11.49 -4.09
N VAL A 122 -5.81 10.34 -4.69
CA VAL A 122 -4.82 9.45 -5.33
C VAL A 122 -4.09 10.14 -6.47
N SER A 123 -4.80 10.95 -7.28
CA SER A 123 -4.19 11.69 -8.38
C SER A 123 -3.18 12.74 -7.89
N VAL A 124 -3.53 13.47 -6.83
CA VAL A 124 -2.64 14.48 -6.20
C VAL A 124 -1.39 13.82 -5.62
N ILE A 125 -1.56 12.73 -4.87
CA ILE A 125 -0.42 11.96 -4.31
C ILE A 125 0.50 11.45 -5.43
N ASN A 126 -0.07 10.88 -6.51
CA ASN A 126 0.71 10.39 -7.64
C ASN A 126 1.47 11.53 -8.34
N ARG A 127 0.83 12.67 -8.57
CA ARG A 127 1.45 13.86 -9.16
C ARG A 127 2.59 14.37 -8.27
N PHE A 128 2.35 14.50 -6.97
CA PHE A 128 3.38 14.88 -5.99
C PHE A 128 4.58 13.93 -6.05
N LEU A 129 4.35 12.61 -6.04
CA LEU A 129 5.43 11.63 -6.10
C LEU A 129 6.20 11.68 -7.43
N GLN A 130 5.54 12.02 -8.55
CA GLN A 130 6.20 12.20 -9.85
C GLN A 130 7.16 13.39 -9.87
N THR A 131 6.85 14.48 -9.15
CA THR A 131 7.73 15.66 -9.06
C THR A 131 8.96 15.41 -8.19
N GLN A 132 8.93 14.39 -7.32
CA GLN A 132 10.04 14.11 -6.42
C GLN A 132 11.22 13.41 -7.14
N PRO A 133 12.47 13.73 -6.79
CA PRO A 133 13.63 12.96 -7.23
C PRO A 133 13.44 11.45 -6.93
N ARG A 134 13.93 10.59 -7.83
CA ARG A 134 13.74 9.13 -7.76
C ARG A 134 14.09 8.53 -6.39
N GLU A 135 15.17 9.01 -5.77
CA GLU A 135 15.60 8.52 -4.46
C GLU A 135 14.59 8.86 -3.37
N LYS A 136 14.17 10.13 -3.27
CA LYS A 136 13.18 10.59 -2.29
C LYS A 136 11.84 9.86 -2.47
N ARG A 137 11.37 9.76 -3.71
CA ARG A 137 10.13 9.02 -4.04
C ARG A 137 10.20 7.57 -3.57
N ASN A 138 11.31 6.88 -3.82
CA ASN A 138 11.48 5.50 -3.40
C ASN A 138 11.52 5.35 -1.88
N ILE A 139 12.17 6.29 -1.16
CA ILE A 139 12.20 6.32 0.30
C ILE A 139 10.78 6.50 0.85
N PHE A 140 10.01 7.44 0.29
CA PHE A 140 8.62 7.67 0.68
C PHE A 140 7.75 6.43 0.48
N ILE A 141 7.83 5.80 -0.69
CA ILE A 141 7.09 4.57 -1.01
C ILE A 141 7.51 3.43 -0.06
N ARG A 142 8.80 3.27 0.24
CA ARG A 142 9.26 2.25 1.19
C ARG A 142 8.70 2.48 2.59
N ARG A 143 8.65 3.73 3.07
CA ARG A 143 8.12 4.05 4.39
C ARG A 143 6.61 3.83 4.45
N TYR A 144 5.84 4.43 3.55
CA TYR A 144 4.38 4.53 3.69
C TYR A 144 3.59 3.44 2.94
N TRP A 145 4.14 2.93 1.85
CA TRP A 145 3.51 1.81 1.15
C TRP A 145 3.97 0.46 1.67
N HIS A 146 5.29 0.29 1.82
CA HIS A 146 5.87 -0.98 2.27
C HIS A 146 6.11 -1.07 3.78
N LEU A 147 5.82 -0.01 4.54
CA LEU A 147 5.96 0.07 6.00
C LEU A 147 7.35 -0.27 6.51
N TRP A 148 8.39 0.09 5.77
CA TRP A 148 9.76 -0.16 6.18
C TRP A 148 10.12 0.69 7.40
N PRO A 149 10.84 0.11 8.41
CA PRO A 149 11.49 0.89 9.45
C PRO A 149 12.44 1.92 8.87
N VAL A 150 12.53 3.10 9.52
CA VAL A 150 13.47 4.15 9.12
C VAL A 150 14.90 3.60 9.06
N ARG A 151 15.28 2.77 10.05
CA ARG A 151 16.59 2.11 10.08
C ARG A 151 16.87 1.31 8.81
N ASN A 152 15.95 0.44 8.40
CA ASN A 152 16.14 -0.38 7.19
C ASN A 152 16.24 0.46 5.92
N ILE A 153 15.52 1.59 5.87
CA ILE A 153 15.64 2.55 4.77
C ILE A 153 17.02 3.22 4.79
N ALA A 154 17.48 3.66 5.96
CA ALA A 154 18.78 4.27 6.16
C ALA A 154 19.91 3.34 5.71
N ASP A 155 19.88 2.09 6.15
CA ASP A 155 20.84 1.06 5.75
C ASP A 155 20.84 0.81 4.23
N ALA A 156 19.65 0.69 3.62
CA ALA A 156 19.51 0.44 2.19
C ALA A 156 19.98 1.58 1.27
N TYR A 157 20.00 2.81 1.79
CA TYR A 157 20.42 4.01 1.04
C TYR A 157 21.74 4.60 1.51
N GLY A 158 22.44 3.97 2.47
CA GLY A 158 23.69 4.49 3.03
C GLY A 158 23.54 5.86 3.71
N MET A 159 22.40 6.07 4.37
CA MET A 159 22.07 7.32 5.05
C MET A 159 21.96 7.13 6.56
N SER A 160 22.06 8.24 7.33
CA SER A 160 21.69 8.19 8.75
C SER A 160 20.16 8.16 8.91
N GLU A 161 19.67 7.56 9.98
CA GLU A 161 18.23 7.55 10.32
C GLU A 161 17.69 8.99 10.45
N SER A 162 18.47 9.90 11.05
CA SER A 162 18.09 11.32 11.16
C SER A 162 17.89 11.98 9.80
N LYS A 163 18.75 11.66 8.80
CA LYS A 163 18.61 12.20 7.43
C LYS A 163 17.33 11.68 6.78
N VAL A 164 17.03 10.38 6.91
CA VAL A 164 15.81 9.78 6.38
C VAL A 164 14.57 10.38 7.05
N THR A 165 14.56 10.49 8.38
CA THR A 165 13.44 11.09 9.14
C THR A 165 13.18 12.54 8.72
N SER A 166 14.24 13.35 8.61
CA SER A 166 14.13 14.75 8.18
C SER A 166 13.63 14.88 6.73
N MET A 167 14.04 13.95 5.86
CA MET A 167 13.57 13.90 4.47
C MET A 167 12.09 13.57 4.40
N LEU A 168 11.65 12.53 5.12
CA LEU A 168 10.24 12.11 5.18
C LEU A 168 9.36 13.22 5.76
N PHE A 169 9.81 13.89 6.84
CA PHE A 169 9.09 15.02 7.43
C PHE A 169 8.86 16.16 6.41
N ARG A 170 9.91 16.56 5.68
CA ARG A 170 9.78 17.60 4.65
C ARG A 170 8.84 17.18 3.52
N MET A 171 8.94 15.93 3.06
CA MET A 171 8.05 15.40 2.02
C MET A 171 6.59 15.36 2.44
N ARG A 172 6.29 15.04 3.70
CA ARG A 172 4.91 15.12 4.24
C ARG A 172 4.41 16.57 4.23
N GLY A 173 5.24 17.53 4.65
CA GLY A 173 4.88 18.95 4.61
C GLY A 173 4.68 19.49 3.18
N GLU A 174 5.43 18.97 2.20
CA GLU A 174 5.23 19.32 0.79
C GLU A 174 3.94 18.69 0.24
N LEU A 175 3.68 17.42 0.57
CA LEU A 175 2.44 16.73 0.19
C LEU A 175 1.21 17.42 0.77
N ARG A 176 1.26 17.80 2.06
CA ARG A 176 0.18 18.54 2.72
C ARG A 176 -0.16 19.82 1.96
N ARG A 177 0.86 20.63 1.59
CA ARG A 177 0.64 21.85 0.81
C ARG A 177 0.04 21.57 -0.58
N CYS A 178 0.42 20.47 -1.24
CA CYS A 178 -0.19 20.05 -2.50
C CYS A 178 -1.67 19.69 -2.33
N LEU A 179 -2.05 19.06 -1.23
CA LEU A 179 -3.44 18.72 -0.93
C LEU A 179 -4.27 19.97 -0.61
N GLU A 180 -3.74 20.87 0.21
CA GLU A 180 -4.38 22.15 0.54
C GLU A 180 -4.63 23.03 -0.71
N GLN A 181 -3.72 22.99 -1.72
CA GLN A 181 -3.89 23.71 -2.98
C GLN A 181 -5.01 23.15 -3.88
N GLU A 182 -5.43 21.92 -3.68
CA GLU A 182 -6.52 21.28 -4.40
C GLU A 182 -7.82 21.25 -3.57
N ASP A 183 -7.93 22.13 -2.56
CA ASP A 183 -9.07 22.24 -1.65
C ASP A 183 -9.43 20.92 -0.92
N ILE A 184 -8.47 20.00 -0.80
CA ILE A 184 -8.64 18.78 -0.01
C ILE A 184 -8.41 19.17 1.45
N VAL A 185 -9.51 19.25 2.20
CA VAL A 185 -9.52 19.58 3.63
C VAL A 185 -8.93 18.42 4.43
N LEU A 186 -7.96 18.73 5.28
CA LEU A 186 -7.27 17.78 6.16
C LEU A 186 -8.01 17.59 7.47
#